data_2d06223bfb3b5a8479b94786117e33b8
#
_entry.id   2d06223bfb3b5a8479b94786117e33b8
#
_cell.length_a   1.000
_cell.length_b   1.000
_cell.length_c   1.000
_cell.angle_alpha   90.00
_cell.angle_beta   90.00
_cell.angle_gamma   90.00
#
_symmetry.space_group_name_H-M   'P 1'
#
loop_
_entity.id
_entity.type
_entity.pdbx_description
1 polymer ?
#
loop_
_entity_poly.entity_id
_entity_poly.type
_entity_poly.pdbx_seq_one_letter_code
_entity_poly.pdbx_strand_id
1 'polypeptide(L)'
;MKLVIVTGMSGAGKTIALKMLEDIGFYCVDNLPIPLIEKFTELTVMNAGGYNKTALGIDIRSGEELSKLNSILDNWKRDGIRFEILFLDAGDEVLIKRYKETRRSHPLAGAGRIDRGIEKEREKLAFLKAEADYIIDTSQLLTKELRQELEKIFVGDQKYNNLFVTVLSFGFKYGIPADADLVFDVRFLPNPYYVEGLRPKTGNDKEVREFVMQGGTAGIFLKQLFEMLDFLLPNYVLEGKNQLVIAVGCTGGKHRSVTVANALFEHLQGQQELGLKIEHRDIEKDSKLKK
;
A
#
# COMPACT_ATOMS: atom_id res chain seq x y z
N MET A 1 -14.98 14.10 18.54
CA MET A 1 -15.06 12.61 18.50
C MET A 1 -14.44 12.14 17.19
N LYS A 2 -13.53 11.16 17.22
CA LYS A 2 -12.97 10.52 16.02
C LYS A 2 -13.58 9.13 15.89
N LEU A 3 -14.41 8.92 14.85
CA LEU A 3 -15.06 7.64 14.56
C LEU A 3 -14.42 7.03 13.33
N VAL A 4 -13.94 5.79 13.43
CA VAL A 4 -13.30 5.07 12.33
C VAL A 4 -14.03 3.76 12.06
N ILE A 5 -14.38 3.54 10.79
CA ILE A 5 -14.90 2.26 10.30
C ILE A 5 -13.72 1.46 9.76
N VAL A 6 -13.43 0.32 10.38
CA VAL A 6 -12.39 -0.60 9.92
C VAL A 6 -13.05 -1.73 9.13
N THR A 7 -12.83 -1.75 7.84
CA THR A 7 -13.41 -2.75 6.93
C THR A 7 -12.36 -3.28 5.96
N GLY A 8 -12.72 -4.10 5.00
CA GLY A 8 -11.83 -4.64 4.00
C GLY A 8 -11.88 -6.15 3.87
N MET A 9 -11.01 -6.70 3.03
CA MET A 9 -11.03 -8.11 2.66
C MET A 9 -10.82 -9.03 3.87
N SER A 10 -11.53 -10.13 3.89
CA SER A 10 -11.34 -11.19 4.89
C SER A 10 -9.95 -11.81 4.74
N GLY A 11 -9.16 -11.80 5.83
CA GLY A 11 -7.74 -12.19 5.79
C GLY A 11 -6.77 -11.03 5.53
N ALA A 12 -7.25 -9.80 5.31
CA ALA A 12 -6.39 -8.62 5.14
C ALA A 12 -5.85 -8.03 6.45
N GLY A 13 -6.26 -8.54 7.63
CA GLY A 13 -5.68 -8.13 8.92
C GLY A 13 -6.54 -7.19 9.76
N LYS A 14 -7.84 -7.06 9.51
CA LYS A 14 -8.77 -6.18 10.27
C LYS A 14 -8.65 -6.32 11.79
N THR A 15 -8.73 -7.54 12.32
CA THR A 15 -8.61 -7.79 13.76
C THR A 15 -7.27 -7.35 14.35
N ILE A 16 -6.19 -7.46 13.56
CA ILE A 16 -4.87 -6.98 13.97
C ILE A 16 -4.87 -5.45 14.00
N ALA A 17 -5.43 -4.81 12.99
CA ALA A 17 -5.55 -3.35 12.93
C ALA A 17 -6.38 -2.80 14.08
N LEU A 18 -7.52 -3.43 14.43
CA LEU A 18 -8.35 -3.03 15.59
C LEU A 18 -7.56 -3.11 16.90
N LYS A 19 -6.80 -4.19 17.14
CA LYS A 19 -5.92 -4.29 18.32
C LYS A 19 -4.87 -3.19 18.37
N MET A 20 -4.28 -2.83 17.23
CA MET A 20 -3.32 -1.72 17.17
C MET A 20 -3.98 -0.37 17.42
N LEU A 21 -5.22 -0.17 16.96
CA LEU A 21 -6.00 1.02 17.27
C LEU A 21 -6.34 1.11 18.75
N GLU A 22 -6.63 -0.02 19.42
CA GLU A 22 -6.78 -0.08 20.88
C GLU A 22 -5.51 0.40 21.61
N ASP A 23 -4.32 -0.06 21.16
CA ASP A 23 -3.02 0.34 21.71
C ASP A 23 -2.76 1.86 21.62
N ILE A 24 -3.35 2.53 20.62
CA ILE A 24 -3.24 3.99 20.44
C ILE A 24 -4.46 4.78 20.95
N GLY A 25 -5.27 4.11 21.77
CA GLY A 25 -6.33 4.73 22.58
C GLY A 25 -7.71 4.82 21.92
N PHE A 26 -7.99 4.00 20.89
CA PHE A 26 -9.35 3.85 20.38
C PHE A 26 -10.13 2.84 21.21
N TYR A 27 -11.41 3.11 21.41
CA TYR A 27 -12.38 2.10 21.84
C TYR A 27 -12.81 1.30 20.63
N CYS A 28 -12.44 0.02 20.55
CA CYS A 28 -12.67 -0.82 19.39
C CYS A 28 -13.79 -1.81 19.61
N VAL A 29 -14.70 -1.93 18.63
CA VAL A 29 -15.74 -2.96 18.61
C VAL A 29 -15.59 -3.75 17.32
N ASP A 30 -15.22 -5.02 17.41
CA ASP A 30 -15.10 -5.91 16.24
C ASP A 30 -16.44 -6.59 15.94
N ASN A 31 -16.77 -6.68 14.65
CA ASN A 31 -17.92 -7.40 14.13
C ASN A 31 -19.28 -6.95 14.76
N LEU A 32 -19.47 -5.63 14.92
CA LEU A 32 -20.74 -5.09 15.38
C LEU A 32 -21.84 -5.34 14.32
N PRO A 33 -22.99 -5.95 14.70
CA PRO A 33 -24.11 -6.11 13.78
C PRO A 33 -24.59 -4.75 13.23
N ILE A 34 -24.83 -4.65 11.94
CA ILE A 34 -25.17 -3.40 11.26
C ILE A 34 -26.39 -2.69 11.91
N PRO A 35 -27.47 -3.39 12.29
CA PRO A 35 -28.61 -2.75 12.96
C PRO A 35 -28.27 -2.07 14.30
N LEU A 36 -27.15 -2.42 14.93
CA LEU A 36 -26.71 -1.84 16.19
C LEU A 36 -25.77 -0.65 16.02
N ILE A 37 -25.27 -0.41 14.80
CA ILE A 37 -24.28 0.64 14.53
C ILE A 37 -24.85 2.03 14.83
N GLU A 38 -26.08 2.34 14.36
CA GLU A 38 -26.72 3.63 14.62
C GLU A 38 -26.91 3.85 16.12
N LYS A 39 -27.44 2.83 16.82
CA LYS A 39 -27.67 2.92 18.26
C LYS A 39 -26.38 3.09 19.06
N PHE A 40 -25.34 2.36 18.67
CA PHE A 40 -24.03 2.46 19.29
C PHE A 40 -23.42 3.86 19.05
N THR A 41 -23.56 4.41 17.85
CA THR A 41 -23.06 5.74 17.51
C THR A 41 -23.80 6.83 18.27
N GLU A 42 -25.13 6.76 18.42
CA GLU A 42 -25.91 7.65 19.27
C GLU A 42 -25.39 7.67 20.71
N LEU A 43 -25.14 6.47 21.29
CA LEU A 43 -24.63 6.35 22.66
C LEU A 43 -23.22 6.93 22.80
N THR A 44 -22.34 6.76 21.80
CA THR A 44 -20.98 7.31 21.83
C THR A 44 -20.94 8.82 21.63
N VAL A 45 -21.84 9.36 20.80
CA VAL A 45 -21.98 10.81 20.59
C VAL A 45 -22.57 11.50 21.83
N MET A 46 -23.58 10.89 22.47
CA MET A 46 -24.23 11.45 23.67
C MET A 46 -23.34 11.40 24.91
N ASN A 47 -22.50 10.38 25.08
CA ASN A 47 -21.56 10.21 26.19
C ASN A 47 -20.22 10.89 25.93
N ALA A 48 -20.19 12.20 25.85
CA ALA A 48 -19.03 13.04 25.55
C ALA A 48 -17.78 12.86 26.46
N GLY A 49 -17.81 11.94 27.42
CA GLY A 49 -16.75 11.73 28.43
C GLY A 49 -15.93 10.44 28.29
N GLY A 50 -16.37 9.45 27.50
CA GLY A 50 -15.75 8.12 27.54
C GLY A 50 -15.15 7.59 26.22
N TYR A 51 -15.68 8.02 25.06
CA TYR A 51 -15.37 7.38 23.78
C TYR A 51 -14.96 8.39 22.69
N ASN A 52 -13.98 9.25 23.01
CA ASN A 52 -13.54 10.31 22.09
C ASN A 52 -12.90 9.76 20.79
N LYS A 53 -12.38 8.55 20.83
CA LYS A 53 -11.83 7.80 19.69
C LYS A 53 -12.49 6.43 19.65
N THR A 54 -13.23 6.12 18.60
CA THR A 54 -13.94 4.85 18.44
C THR A 54 -13.63 4.23 17.10
N ALA A 55 -13.39 2.92 17.05
CA ALA A 55 -13.20 2.15 15.82
C ALA A 55 -14.19 0.98 15.76
N LEU A 56 -14.95 0.90 14.66
CA LEU A 56 -15.94 -0.14 14.42
C LEU A 56 -15.47 -1.08 13.33
N GLY A 57 -15.23 -2.34 13.68
CA GLY A 57 -14.93 -3.42 12.74
C GLY A 57 -16.18 -3.90 12.03
N ILE A 58 -16.25 -3.74 10.72
CA ILE A 58 -17.36 -4.21 9.87
C ILE A 58 -16.83 -5.27 8.91
N ASP A 59 -17.47 -6.43 8.92
CA ASP A 59 -17.07 -7.60 8.14
C ASP A 59 -18.16 -7.99 7.14
N ILE A 60 -17.76 -8.64 6.03
CA ILE A 60 -18.65 -9.23 5.02
C ILE A 60 -19.66 -10.23 5.61
N ARG A 61 -19.38 -10.77 6.80
CA ARG A 61 -20.28 -11.66 7.52
C ARG A 61 -21.61 -11.02 7.90
N SER A 62 -21.70 -9.70 7.86
CA SER A 62 -22.98 -8.99 8.01
C SER A 62 -23.99 -9.30 6.88
N GLY A 63 -23.59 -10.06 5.86
CA GLY A 63 -24.48 -10.63 4.86
C GLY A 63 -25.23 -9.58 4.04
N GLU A 64 -26.56 -9.78 3.90
CA GLU A 64 -27.43 -8.87 3.15
C GLU A 64 -27.59 -7.49 3.83
N GLU A 65 -27.31 -7.40 5.12
CA GLU A 65 -27.40 -6.13 5.85
C GLU A 65 -26.29 -5.13 5.47
N LEU A 66 -25.24 -5.60 4.77
CA LEU A 66 -24.17 -4.69 4.30
C LEU A 66 -24.69 -3.58 3.37
N SER A 67 -25.76 -3.85 2.61
CA SER A 67 -26.43 -2.83 1.80
C SER A 67 -27.05 -1.70 2.62
N LYS A 68 -27.47 -1.99 3.87
CA LYS A 68 -28.03 -0.99 4.80
C LYS A 68 -26.94 -0.05 5.34
N LEU A 69 -25.67 -0.51 5.36
CA LEU A 69 -24.56 0.31 5.82
C LEU A 69 -24.43 1.58 4.98
N ASN A 70 -24.59 1.49 3.66
CA ASN A 70 -24.54 2.66 2.79
C ASN A 70 -25.56 3.73 3.22
N SER A 71 -26.80 3.32 3.53
CA SER A 71 -27.83 4.23 4.02
C SER A 71 -27.47 4.86 5.37
N ILE A 72 -26.81 4.10 6.25
CA ILE A 72 -26.34 4.60 7.55
C ILE A 72 -25.25 5.64 7.35
N LEU A 73 -24.29 5.40 6.48
CA LEU A 73 -23.21 6.35 6.16
C LEU A 73 -23.74 7.63 5.56
N ASP A 74 -24.73 7.53 4.65
CA ASP A 74 -25.40 8.70 4.06
C ASP A 74 -26.20 9.49 5.10
N ASN A 75 -26.87 8.82 6.05
CA ASN A 75 -27.51 9.46 7.18
C ASN A 75 -26.49 10.21 8.03
N TRP A 76 -25.38 9.59 8.38
CA TRP A 76 -24.34 10.23 9.18
C TRP A 76 -23.74 11.47 8.49
N LYS A 77 -23.51 11.41 7.16
CA LYS A 77 -23.06 12.57 6.40
C LYS A 77 -24.06 13.73 6.48
N ARG A 78 -25.38 13.43 6.38
CA ARG A 78 -26.47 14.42 6.49
C ARG A 78 -26.60 15.00 7.91
N ASP A 79 -26.42 14.17 8.92
CA ASP A 79 -26.51 14.57 10.33
C ASP A 79 -25.23 15.24 10.85
N GLY A 80 -24.21 15.41 9.98
CA GLY A 80 -22.95 16.06 10.32
C GLY A 80 -22.03 15.22 11.23
N ILE A 81 -22.28 13.90 11.35
CA ILE A 81 -21.42 12.98 12.06
C ILE A 81 -20.18 12.73 11.21
N ARG A 82 -19.01 13.13 11.75
CA ARG A 82 -17.72 12.89 11.08
C ARG A 82 -17.23 11.49 11.36
N PHE A 83 -16.94 10.75 10.32
CA PHE A 83 -16.34 9.42 10.38
C PHE A 83 -15.26 9.29 9.28
N GLU A 84 -14.37 8.34 9.46
CA GLU A 84 -13.34 7.96 8.50
C GLU A 84 -13.44 6.46 8.22
N ILE A 85 -13.19 6.04 7.00
CA ILE A 85 -13.22 4.63 6.59
C ILE A 85 -11.79 4.17 6.32
N LEU A 86 -11.34 3.19 7.10
CA LEU A 86 -10.08 2.46 6.87
C LEU A 86 -10.41 1.13 6.18
N PHE A 87 -9.98 0.99 4.94
CA PHE A 87 -10.13 -0.25 4.17
C PHE A 87 -8.81 -1.02 4.13
N LEU A 88 -8.82 -2.26 4.62
CA LEU A 88 -7.67 -3.16 4.53
C LEU A 88 -7.84 -4.08 3.34
N ASP A 89 -6.87 -4.05 2.44
CA ASP A 89 -6.85 -4.92 1.25
C ASP A 89 -5.64 -5.86 1.26
N ALA A 90 -5.66 -6.85 0.38
CA ALA A 90 -4.52 -7.67 0.00
C ALA A 90 -4.79 -8.33 -1.35
N GLY A 91 -3.73 -8.66 -2.09
CA GLY A 91 -3.83 -9.38 -3.35
C GLY A 91 -4.45 -10.78 -3.16
N ASP A 92 -5.18 -11.26 -4.17
CA ASP A 92 -5.94 -12.51 -4.09
C ASP A 92 -5.06 -13.72 -3.78
N GLU A 93 -3.87 -13.80 -4.38
CA GLU A 93 -2.91 -14.88 -4.10
C GLU A 93 -2.47 -14.89 -2.63
N VAL A 94 -2.26 -13.69 -2.05
CA VAL A 94 -1.89 -13.53 -0.65
C VAL A 94 -3.03 -13.94 0.27
N LEU A 95 -4.26 -13.53 -0.05
CA LEU A 95 -5.45 -13.94 0.70
C LEU A 95 -5.65 -15.45 0.65
N ILE A 96 -5.55 -16.08 -0.54
CA ILE A 96 -5.63 -17.54 -0.70
C ILE A 96 -4.57 -18.24 0.16
N LYS A 97 -3.33 -17.75 0.14
CA LYS A 97 -2.23 -18.29 0.94
C LYS A 97 -2.55 -18.21 2.44
N ARG A 98 -2.96 -17.02 2.93
CA ARG A 98 -3.33 -16.80 4.34
C ARG A 98 -4.48 -17.70 4.80
N TYR A 99 -5.49 -17.94 3.95
CA TYR A 99 -6.58 -18.88 4.25
C TYR A 99 -6.09 -20.32 4.38
N LYS A 100 -5.21 -20.75 3.49
CA LYS A 100 -4.60 -22.09 3.56
C LYS A 100 -3.75 -22.28 4.82
N GLU A 101 -2.94 -21.29 5.17
CA GLU A 101 -2.10 -21.31 6.37
C GLU A 101 -2.92 -21.38 7.67
N THR A 102 -4.00 -20.60 7.74
CA THR A 102 -4.86 -20.55 8.92
C THR A 102 -5.90 -21.66 8.99
N ARG A 103 -6.03 -22.49 7.92
CA ARG A 103 -7.02 -23.57 7.78
C ARG A 103 -8.46 -23.11 8.03
N ARG A 104 -8.79 -21.88 7.65
CA ARG A 104 -10.13 -21.30 7.79
C ARG A 104 -10.88 -21.36 6.47
N SER A 105 -12.20 -21.49 6.53
CA SER A 105 -13.08 -21.33 5.38
C SER A 105 -13.33 -19.85 5.10
N HIS A 106 -13.36 -19.48 3.82
CA HIS A 106 -13.73 -18.11 3.44
C HIS A 106 -15.24 -17.89 3.69
N PRO A 107 -15.67 -16.76 4.29
CA PRO A 107 -17.09 -16.53 4.65
C PRO A 107 -18.07 -16.71 3.49
N LEU A 108 -17.69 -16.33 2.28
CA LEU A 108 -18.53 -16.42 1.09
C LEU A 108 -18.23 -17.64 0.19
N ALA A 109 -17.26 -18.47 0.54
CA ALA A 109 -16.97 -19.69 -0.25
C ALA A 109 -17.87 -20.87 0.12
N GLY A 110 -18.40 -20.93 1.36
CA GLY A 110 -19.12 -22.10 1.83
C GLY A 110 -18.28 -23.36 1.69
N ALA A 111 -18.81 -24.39 0.99
CA ALA A 111 -18.08 -25.61 0.59
C ALA A 111 -17.30 -25.43 -0.73
N GLY A 112 -17.32 -24.25 -1.35
CA GLY A 112 -16.69 -23.96 -2.63
C GLY A 112 -15.23 -23.54 -2.54
N ARG A 113 -14.71 -23.04 -3.65
CA ARG A 113 -13.32 -22.59 -3.78
C ARG A 113 -13.13 -21.21 -3.15
N ILE A 114 -11.98 -21.02 -2.47
CA ILE A 114 -11.62 -19.78 -1.79
C ILE A 114 -11.54 -18.61 -2.77
N ASP A 115 -10.97 -18.80 -3.96
CA ASP A 115 -10.84 -17.76 -4.99
C ASP A 115 -12.21 -17.16 -5.39
N ARG A 116 -13.24 -18.01 -5.55
CA ARG A 116 -14.61 -17.55 -5.85
C ARG A 116 -15.23 -16.79 -4.67
N GLY A 117 -14.87 -17.15 -3.45
CA GLY A 117 -15.28 -16.42 -2.26
C GLY A 117 -14.67 -15.03 -2.21
N ILE A 118 -13.39 -14.91 -2.52
CA ILE A 118 -12.66 -13.63 -2.58
C ILE A 118 -13.25 -12.72 -3.67
N GLU A 119 -13.48 -13.22 -4.88
CA GLU A 119 -14.09 -12.50 -5.98
C GLU A 119 -15.44 -11.87 -5.57
N LYS A 120 -16.34 -12.68 -5.01
CA LYS A 120 -17.64 -12.20 -4.51
C LYS A 120 -17.51 -11.18 -3.38
N GLU A 121 -16.50 -11.32 -2.52
CA GLU A 121 -16.25 -10.37 -1.43
C GLU A 121 -15.79 -9.03 -1.99
N ARG A 122 -14.90 -9.00 -2.99
CA ARG A 122 -14.46 -7.78 -3.66
C ARG A 122 -15.63 -7.02 -4.28
N GLU A 123 -16.51 -7.73 -5.01
CA GLU A 123 -17.71 -7.12 -5.59
C GLU A 123 -18.59 -6.47 -4.52
N LYS A 124 -18.86 -7.19 -3.43
CA LYS A 124 -19.71 -6.69 -2.35
C LYS A 124 -19.09 -5.53 -1.56
N LEU A 125 -17.77 -5.48 -1.42
CA LEU A 125 -17.07 -4.43 -0.69
C LEU A 125 -16.61 -3.27 -1.57
N ALA A 126 -16.83 -3.32 -2.89
CA ALA A 126 -16.35 -2.31 -3.83
C ALA A 126 -16.80 -0.88 -3.47
N PHE A 127 -18.04 -0.72 -3.01
CA PHE A 127 -18.56 0.59 -2.62
C PHE A 127 -17.84 1.14 -1.38
N LEU A 128 -17.53 0.31 -0.37
CA LEU A 128 -16.78 0.73 0.81
C LEU A 128 -15.32 1.06 0.48
N LYS A 129 -14.74 0.34 -0.47
CA LYS A 129 -13.39 0.65 -0.96
C LYS A 129 -13.38 1.99 -1.69
N ALA A 130 -14.41 2.30 -2.49
CA ALA A 130 -14.52 3.56 -3.21
C ALA A 130 -14.75 4.78 -2.29
N GLU A 131 -15.41 4.57 -1.14
CA GLU A 131 -15.65 5.62 -0.14
C GLU A 131 -14.57 5.68 0.95
N ALA A 132 -13.55 4.82 0.90
CA ALA A 132 -12.54 4.76 1.94
C ALA A 132 -11.64 6.00 1.96
N ASP A 133 -11.47 6.59 3.15
CA ASP A 133 -10.52 7.67 3.39
C ASP A 133 -9.07 7.15 3.41
N TYR A 134 -8.89 5.90 3.87
CA TYR A 134 -7.59 5.23 3.96
C TYR A 134 -7.70 3.81 3.43
N ILE A 135 -6.82 3.46 2.48
CA ILE A 135 -6.68 2.11 1.96
C ILE A 135 -5.27 1.63 2.26
N ILE A 136 -5.15 0.52 3.01
CA ILE A 136 -3.86 -0.11 3.30
C ILE A 136 -3.83 -1.48 2.63
N ASP A 137 -2.94 -1.66 1.66
CA ASP A 137 -2.65 -2.97 1.11
C ASP A 137 -1.63 -3.69 2.01
N THR A 138 -2.07 -4.79 2.60
CA THR A 138 -1.28 -5.58 3.55
C THR A 138 -0.55 -6.75 2.89
N SER A 139 -0.53 -6.84 1.55
CA SER A 139 0.04 -7.97 0.82
C SER A 139 1.50 -8.23 1.20
N GLN A 140 2.28 -7.16 1.32
CA GLN A 140 3.71 -7.21 1.60
C GLN A 140 4.09 -6.68 2.99
N LEU A 141 3.09 -6.23 3.78
CA LEU A 141 3.36 -5.62 5.07
C LEU A 141 3.60 -6.67 6.16
N LEU A 142 4.65 -6.49 6.93
CA LEU A 142 4.81 -7.14 8.22
C LEU A 142 3.88 -6.47 9.25
N THR A 143 3.56 -7.19 10.31
CA THR A 143 2.70 -6.67 11.39
C THR A 143 3.20 -5.35 11.98
N LYS A 144 4.54 -5.21 12.15
CA LYS A 144 5.16 -3.95 12.62
C LYS A 144 4.99 -2.78 11.64
N GLU A 145 4.99 -3.07 10.33
CA GLU A 145 4.84 -2.05 9.29
C GLU A 145 3.39 -1.57 9.23
N LEU A 146 2.41 -2.50 9.34
CA LEU A 146 1.01 -2.13 9.48
C LEU A 146 0.79 -1.21 10.71
N ARG A 147 1.45 -1.48 11.85
CA ARG A 147 1.40 -0.59 13.03
C ARG A 147 1.90 0.81 12.70
N GLN A 148 3.04 0.92 12.03
CA GLN A 148 3.62 2.21 11.64
C GLN A 148 2.69 3.00 10.72
N GLU A 149 2.03 2.33 9.77
CA GLU A 149 1.05 2.98 8.89
C GLU A 149 -0.16 3.50 9.67
N LEU A 150 -0.70 2.71 10.59
CA LEU A 150 -1.81 3.14 11.44
C LEU A 150 -1.43 4.30 12.38
N GLU A 151 -0.22 4.29 12.94
CA GLU A 151 0.29 5.38 13.77
C GLU A 151 0.45 6.67 12.95
N LYS A 152 0.94 6.60 11.71
CA LYS A 152 1.01 7.78 10.81
C LYS A 152 -0.37 8.39 10.57
N ILE A 153 -1.38 7.54 10.30
CA ILE A 153 -2.75 7.97 10.00
C ILE A 153 -3.45 8.56 11.23
N PHE A 154 -3.35 7.89 12.38
CA PHE A 154 -4.23 8.17 13.52
C PHE A 154 -3.56 8.90 14.68
N VAL A 155 -2.22 8.97 14.72
CA VAL A 155 -1.43 9.66 15.76
C VAL A 155 -0.69 10.88 15.20
N GLY A 156 -0.24 10.83 13.95
CA GLY A 156 0.41 11.96 13.27
C GLY A 156 -0.59 12.93 12.64
N ASP A 157 -0.27 14.24 12.64
CA ASP A 157 -1.04 15.27 11.90
C ASP A 157 -0.74 15.27 10.38
N GLN A 158 -0.15 14.20 9.85
CA GLN A 158 0.21 14.11 8.44
C GLN A 158 -0.98 13.65 7.59
N LYS A 159 -1.24 14.33 6.49
CA LYS A 159 -2.17 13.88 5.45
C LYS A 159 -1.63 12.57 4.86
N TYR A 160 -2.38 11.50 5.01
CA TYR A 160 -2.07 10.21 4.43
C TYR A 160 -2.68 10.11 3.04
N ASN A 161 -1.87 9.83 2.05
CA ASN A 161 -2.34 9.51 0.71
C ASN A 161 -2.45 8.00 0.52
N ASN A 162 -3.52 7.59 -0.13
CA ASN A 162 -3.85 6.18 -0.37
C ASN A 162 -2.95 5.48 -1.40
N LEU A 163 -1.92 6.14 -1.95
CA LEU A 163 -1.01 5.56 -2.93
C LEU A 163 0.36 5.23 -2.29
N PHE A 164 0.70 3.94 -2.27
CA PHE A 164 2.00 3.43 -1.87
C PHE A 164 2.86 3.16 -3.10
N VAL A 165 3.96 3.88 -3.25
CA VAL A 165 4.88 3.76 -4.40
C VAL A 165 6.12 2.97 -3.99
N THR A 166 6.40 1.89 -4.68
CA THR A 166 7.65 1.13 -4.57
C THR A 166 8.54 1.43 -5.76
N VAL A 167 9.70 2.05 -5.53
CA VAL A 167 10.75 2.20 -6.53
C VAL A 167 11.65 0.97 -6.48
N LEU A 168 11.66 0.18 -7.55
CA LEU A 168 12.35 -1.11 -7.60
C LEU A 168 13.47 -1.10 -8.65
N SER A 169 14.72 -1.32 -8.26
CA SER A 169 15.78 -1.56 -9.24
C SER A 169 15.97 -3.05 -9.51
N PHE A 170 16.17 -3.42 -10.79
CA PHE A 170 16.32 -4.81 -11.20
C PHE A 170 17.31 -5.00 -12.37
N GLY A 171 17.71 -6.27 -12.59
CA GLY A 171 18.50 -6.69 -13.74
C GLY A 171 17.67 -7.48 -14.75
N PHE A 172 17.63 -7.05 -16.00
CA PHE A 172 16.91 -7.75 -17.09
C PHE A 172 17.33 -9.22 -17.23
N LYS A 173 18.59 -9.56 -16.91
CA LYS A 173 19.06 -10.95 -16.93
C LYS A 173 18.37 -11.86 -15.92
N TYR A 174 17.69 -11.30 -14.94
CA TYR A 174 16.92 -12.02 -13.90
C TYR A 174 15.40 -11.93 -14.10
N GLY A 175 14.97 -11.38 -15.25
CA GLY A 175 13.57 -11.19 -15.58
C GLY A 175 13.00 -9.88 -15.02
N ILE A 176 11.98 -9.37 -15.69
CA ILE A 176 11.19 -8.22 -15.26
C ILE A 176 10.38 -8.63 -14.01
N PRO A 177 10.27 -7.78 -12.97
CA PRO A 177 9.39 -8.04 -11.83
C PRO A 177 7.94 -8.24 -12.31
N ALA A 178 7.28 -9.30 -11.84
CA ALA A 178 5.93 -9.66 -12.28
C ALA A 178 4.85 -8.67 -11.79
N ASP A 179 5.15 -7.95 -10.73
CA ASP A 179 4.31 -6.96 -10.07
C ASP A 179 4.61 -5.51 -10.50
N ALA A 180 5.50 -5.31 -11.50
CA ALA A 180 5.84 -3.98 -11.98
C ALA A 180 4.70 -3.37 -12.81
N ASP A 181 4.21 -2.19 -12.43
CA ASP A 181 3.24 -1.40 -13.19
C ASP A 181 3.91 -0.56 -14.29
N LEU A 182 5.06 0.04 -13.95
CA LEU A 182 5.87 0.84 -14.88
C LEU A 182 7.28 0.26 -14.94
N VAL A 183 7.83 0.11 -16.16
CA VAL A 183 9.17 -0.44 -16.36
C VAL A 183 10.00 0.48 -17.23
N PHE A 184 11.14 0.95 -16.71
CA PHE A 184 12.07 1.81 -17.40
C PHE A 184 13.40 1.11 -17.65
N ASP A 185 13.80 1.03 -18.92
CA ASP A 185 15.10 0.49 -19.33
C ASP A 185 16.15 1.59 -19.37
N VAL A 186 17.18 1.48 -18.53
CA VAL A 186 18.29 2.46 -18.47
C VAL A 186 19.62 1.89 -18.99
N ARG A 187 19.57 0.87 -19.86
CA ARG A 187 20.78 0.26 -20.45
C ARG A 187 21.53 1.17 -21.40
N PHE A 188 20.89 2.22 -21.91
CA PHE A 188 21.51 3.24 -22.76
C PHE A 188 22.48 4.17 -22.02
N LEU A 189 22.44 4.22 -20.69
CA LEU A 189 23.34 5.02 -19.86
C LEU A 189 24.76 4.43 -19.81
N PRO A 190 25.80 5.25 -19.51
CA PRO A 190 27.18 4.78 -19.35
C PRO A 190 27.28 3.56 -18.43
N ASN A 191 28.06 2.55 -18.83
CA ASN A 191 28.11 1.29 -18.11
C ASN A 191 29.37 1.16 -17.22
N PRO A 192 29.25 1.30 -15.90
CA PRO A 192 30.37 1.21 -14.96
C PRO A 192 31.08 -0.15 -14.96
N TYR A 193 30.45 -1.20 -15.47
CA TYR A 193 31.02 -2.55 -15.51
C TYR A 193 32.34 -2.61 -16.30
N TYR A 194 32.53 -1.75 -17.30
CA TYR A 194 33.75 -1.72 -18.13
C TYR A 194 34.89 -0.90 -17.52
N VAL A 195 34.64 -0.25 -16.38
CA VAL A 195 35.65 0.49 -15.62
C VAL A 195 36.10 -0.35 -14.43
N GLU A 196 37.37 -0.77 -14.42
CA GLU A 196 37.90 -1.72 -13.44
C GLU A 196 37.65 -1.28 -11.98
N GLY A 197 37.88 -0.03 -11.64
CA GLY A 197 37.66 0.53 -10.32
C GLY A 197 36.17 0.67 -9.90
N LEU A 198 35.23 0.67 -10.86
CA LEU A 198 33.79 0.81 -10.62
C LEU A 198 33.04 -0.53 -10.64
N ARG A 199 33.61 -1.52 -11.33
CA ARG A 199 32.99 -2.84 -11.52
C ARG A 199 32.57 -3.54 -10.21
N PRO A 200 33.39 -3.55 -9.11
CA PRO A 200 32.99 -4.17 -7.84
C PRO A 200 31.93 -3.36 -7.08
N LYS A 201 31.85 -2.05 -7.28
CA LYS A 201 30.95 -1.11 -6.62
C LYS A 201 29.50 -1.25 -7.06
N THR A 202 28.60 -0.47 -6.50
CA THR A 202 27.17 -0.47 -6.79
C THR A 202 26.68 0.94 -7.13
N GLY A 203 25.45 1.10 -7.60
CA GLY A 203 24.86 2.42 -7.82
C GLY A 203 24.62 3.23 -6.52
N ASN A 204 24.86 2.67 -5.35
CA ASN A 204 24.87 3.40 -4.08
C ASN A 204 26.18 4.16 -3.84
N ASP A 205 27.26 3.75 -4.54
CA ASP A 205 28.57 4.38 -4.39
C ASP A 205 28.64 5.67 -5.21
N LYS A 206 29.21 6.72 -4.64
CA LYS A 206 29.26 8.07 -5.22
C LYS A 206 29.92 8.09 -6.59
N GLU A 207 31.05 7.40 -6.73
CA GLU A 207 31.82 7.37 -7.99
C GLU A 207 31.05 6.66 -9.13
N VAL A 208 30.22 5.66 -8.79
CA VAL A 208 29.34 5.00 -9.75
C VAL A 208 28.21 5.93 -10.18
N ARG A 209 27.61 6.66 -9.24
CA ARG A 209 26.58 7.67 -9.55
C ARG A 209 27.13 8.75 -10.47
N GLU A 210 28.28 9.33 -10.15
CA GLU A 210 28.92 10.35 -10.95
C GLU A 210 29.24 9.85 -12.37
N PHE A 211 29.73 8.63 -12.51
CA PHE A 211 29.99 8.01 -13.79
C PHE A 211 28.72 7.78 -14.63
N VAL A 212 27.66 7.28 -14.04
CA VAL A 212 26.37 7.06 -14.73
C VAL A 212 25.72 8.37 -15.15
N MET A 213 25.90 9.43 -14.36
CA MET A 213 25.31 10.75 -14.60
C MET A 213 26.12 11.63 -15.56
N GLN A 214 27.36 11.25 -15.93
CA GLN A 214 28.17 12.03 -16.83
C GLN A 214 27.60 12.09 -18.26
N GLY A 215 27.93 13.13 -19.01
CA GLY A 215 27.50 13.30 -20.40
C GLY A 215 26.09 13.83 -20.61
N GLY A 216 25.35 14.16 -19.54
CA GLY A 216 24.05 14.85 -19.60
C GLY A 216 22.83 13.99 -19.96
N THR A 217 23.01 12.84 -20.62
CA THR A 217 21.90 11.96 -21.06
C THR A 217 21.06 11.47 -19.88
N ALA A 218 21.70 11.09 -18.75
CA ALA A 218 20.99 10.65 -17.56
C ALA A 218 20.14 11.79 -16.94
N GLY A 219 20.67 13.01 -16.93
CA GLY A 219 19.95 14.19 -16.44
C GLY A 219 18.72 14.52 -17.29
N ILE A 220 18.84 14.44 -18.63
CA ILE A 220 17.70 14.66 -19.53
C ILE A 220 16.63 13.57 -19.31
N PHE A 221 17.04 12.31 -19.22
CA PHE A 221 16.13 11.21 -18.96
C PHE A 221 15.40 11.36 -17.62
N LEU A 222 16.13 11.65 -16.54
CA LEU A 222 15.53 11.85 -15.21
C LEU A 222 14.53 13.00 -15.20
N LYS A 223 14.85 14.14 -15.86
CA LYS A 223 13.91 15.25 -15.95
C LYS A 223 12.59 14.83 -16.59
N GLN A 224 12.64 14.15 -17.73
CA GLN A 224 11.45 13.68 -18.43
C GLN A 224 10.67 12.64 -17.61
N LEU A 225 11.39 11.73 -16.93
CA LEU A 225 10.80 10.72 -16.04
C LEU A 225 10.06 11.38 -14.86
N PHE A 226 10.67 12.38 -14.23
CA PHE A 226 10.06 13.12 -13.12
C PHE A 226 8.80 13.85 -13.58
N GLU A 227 8.87 14.63 -14.67
CA GLU A 227 7.71 15.33 -15.24
C GLU A 227 6.56 14.37 -15.56
N MET A 228 6.85 13.19 -16.12
CA MET A 228 5.85 12.17 -16.41
C MET A 228 5.22 11.61 -15.13
N LEU A 229 6.03 11.28 -14.11
CA LEU A 229 5.53 10.72 -12.87
C LEU A 229 4.77 11.75 -12.04
N ASP A 230 5.20 13.00 -12.01
CA ASP A 230 4.48 14.11 -11.37
C ASP A 230 3.07 14.31 -11.98
N PHE A 231 2.92 14.00 -13.27
CA PHE A 231 1.62 13.97 -13.94
C PHE A 231 0.82 12.69 -13.61
N LEU A 232 1.44 11.52 -13.63
CA LEU A 232 0.76 10.22 -13.48
C LEU A 232 0.27 9.96 -12.05
N LEU A 233 1.08 10.28 -11.04
CA LEU A 233 0.78 9.94 -9.64
C LEU A 233 -0.56 10.50 -9.14
N PRO A 234 -0.88 11.78 -9.34
CA PRO A 234 -2.19 12.31 -8.96
C PRO A 234 -3.35 11.62 -9.69
N ASN A 235 -3.16 11.26 -10.98
CA ASN A 235 -4.18 10.58 -11.77
C ASN A 235 -4.40 9.13 -11.30
N TYR A 236 -3.36 8.44 -10.85
CA TYR A 236 -3.50 7.11 -10.23
C TYR A 236 -4.22 7.16 -8.88
N VAL A 237 -3.99 8.22 -8.09
CA VAL A 237 -4.77 8.45 -6.85
C VAL A 237 -6.24 8.67 -7.17
N LEU A 238 -6.56 9.48 -8.18
CA LEU A 238 -7.93 9.74 -8.62
C LEU A 238 -8.64 8.50 -9.16
N GLU A 239 -7.90 7.62 -9.83
CA GLU A 239 -8.41 6.34 -10.33
C GLU A 239 -8.63 5.30 -9.21
N GLY A 240 -8.11 5.57 -8.00
CA GLY A 240 -8.26 4.68 -6.84
C GLY A 240 -7.16 3.63 -6.72
N LYS A 241 -6.04 3.81 -7.42
CA LYS A 241 -4.86 2.94 -7.28
C LYS A 241 -4.22 3.17 -5.91
N ASN A 242 -3.99 2.09 -5.18
CA ASN A 242 -3.41 2.12 -3.83
C ASN A 242 -1.95 1.60 -3.77
N GLN A 243 -1.51 0.91 -4.81
CA GLN A 243 -0.11 0.47 -4.96
C GLN A 243 0.39 0.77 -6.37
N LEU A 244 1.66 1.17 -6.45
CA LEU A 244 2.35 1.40 -7.72
C LEU A 244 3.79 0.91 -7.60
N VAL A 245 4.20 0.00 -8.47
CA VAL A 245 5.57 -0.49 -8.57
C VAL A 245 6.25 0.11 -9.80
N ILE A 246 7.22 0.99 -9.57
CA ILE A 246 8.04 1.62 -10.62
C ILE A 246 9.37 0.89 -10.68
N ALA A 247 9.55 0.07 -11.71
CA ALA A 247 10.73 -0.76 -11.89
C ALA A 247 11.74 -0.13 -12.86
N VAL A 248 12.98 0.05 -12.41
CA VAL A 248 14.10 0.56 -13.21
C VAL A 248 15.07 -0.58 -13.49
N GLY A 249 15.30 -0.90 -14.77
CA GLY A 249 16.08 -2.05 -15.21
C GLY A 249 17.39 -1.69 -15.92
N CYS A 250 18.49 -2.36 -15.53
CA CYS A 250 19.70 -2.42 -16.32
C CYS A 250 20.09 -3.88 -16.55
N THR A 251 21.24 -4.18 -17.18
CA THR A 251 21.62 -5.58 -17.50
C THR A 251 21.70 -6.47 -16.24
N GLY A 252 22.44 -6.04 -15.21
CA GLY A 252 22.69 -6.85 -14.01
C GLY A 252 21.98 -6.35 -12.73
N GLY A 253 21.31 -5.21 -12.76
CA GLY A 253 20.61 -4.68 -11.57
C GLY A 253 21.51 -4.10 -10.49
N LYS A 254 22.80 -3.81 -10.77
CA LYS A 254 23.78 -3.43 -9.76
C LYS A 254 24.21 -1.94 -9.80
N HIS A 255 24.34 -1.36 -10.99
CA HIS A 255 24.93 -0.03 -11.18
C HIS A 255 23.88 0.99 -11.63
N ARG A 256 23.60 1.06 -12.97
CA ARG A 256 22.76 2.07 -13.61
C ARG A 256 21.33 2.13 -13.04
N SER A 257 20.67 0.96 -12.91
CA SER A 257 19.31 0.88 -12.37
C SER A 257 19.25 1.32 -10.90
N VAL A 258 20.24 0.98 -10.10
CA VAL A 258 20.32 1.42 -8.69
C VAL A 258 20.53 2.93 -8.63
N THR A 259 21.45 3.50 -9.43
CA THR A 259 21.68 4.95 -9.50
C THR A 259 20.39 5.71 -9.84
N VAL A 260 19.68 5.29 -10.89
CA VAL A 260 18.46 5.94 -11.36
C VAL A 260 17.30 5.73 -10.35
N ALA A 261 17.17 4.55 -9.77
CA ALA A 261 16.16 4.28 -8.75
C ALA A 261 16.34 5.15 -7.50
N ASN A 262 17.60 5.35 -7.07
CA ASN A 262 17.89 6.28 -5.97
C ASN A 262 17.49 7.72 -6.30
N ALA A 263 17.84 8.22 -7.49
CA ALA A 263 17.49 9.58 -7.92
C ALA A 263 15.96 9.76 -8.01
N LEU A 264 15.26 8.75 -8.50
CA LEU A 264 13.80 8.75 -8.53
C LEU A 264 13.19 8.75 -7.13
N PHE A 265 13.70 7.92 -6.23
CA PHE A 265 13.25 7.88 -4.84
C PHE A 265 13.47 9.21 -4.14
N GLU A 266 14.65 9.83 -4.31
CA GLU A 266 14.97 11.16 -3.77
C GLU A 266 14.00 12.23 -4.29
N HIS A 267 13.63 12.20 -5.59
CA HIS A 267 12.64 13.10 -6.16
C HIS A 267 11.26 12.93 -5.52
N LEU A 268 10.81 11.69 -5.38
CA LEU A 268 9.48 11.38 -4.83
C LEU A 268 9.37 11.66 -3.32
N GLN A 269 10.47 11.59 -2.56
CA GLN A 269 10.49 11.98 -1.14
C GLN A 269 10.10 13.45 -0.89
N GLY A 270 10.30 14.32 -1.88
CA GLY A 270 9.86 15.72 -1.82
C GLY A 270 8.34 15.91 -1.90
N GLN A 271 7.59 14.88 -2.32
CA GLN A 271 6.13 14.91 -2.42
C GLN A 271 5.53 14.38 -1.12
N GLN A 272 5.03 15.27 -0.27
CA GLN A 272 4.63 15.01 1.14
C GLN A 272 3.47 14.02 1.34
N GLU A 273 2.94 13.40 0.30
CA GLU A 273 1.66 12.71 0.35
C GLU A 273 1.71 11.24 -0.11
N LEU A 274 2.89 10.66 -0.36
CA LEU A 274 3.04 9.28 -0.84
C LEU A 274 3.61 8.36 0.24
N GLY A 275 3.04 7.16 0.40
CA GLY A 275 3.77 6.06 1.01
C GLY A 275 4.90 5.64 0.06
N LEU A 276 6.17 5.68 0.49
CA LEU A 276 7.30 5.50 -0.42
C LEU A 276 8.29 4.45 0.11
N LYS A 277 8.65 3.51 -0.75
CA LYS A 277 9.67 2.49 -0.49
C LYS A 277 10.65 2.40 -1.66
N ILE A 278 11.92 2.13 -1.36
CA ILE A 278 12.90 1.72 -2.37
C ILE A 278 13.39 0.30 -2.11
N GLU A 279 13.59 -0.46 -3.19
CA GLU A 279 14.12 -1.81 -3.13
C GLU A 279 15.09 -2.08 -4.28
N HIS A 280 16.20 -2.76 -3.99
CA HIS A 280 17.20 -3.16 -4.97
C HIS A 280 17.23 -4.70 -5.07
N ARG A 281 16.34 -5.26 -5.90
CA ARG A 281 16.10 -6.72 -5.98
C ARG A 281 17.35 -7.55 -6.28
N ASP A 282 18.20 -7.05 -7.17
CA ASP A 282 19.31 -7.86 -7.74
C ASP A 282 20.71 -7.33 -7.40
N ILE A 283 20.83 -6.34 -6.53
CA ILE A 283 22.11 -5.65 -6.23
C ILE A 283 23.22 -6.60 -5.73
N GLU A 284 22.85 -7.67 -5.01
CA GLU A 284 23.79 -8.63 -4.44
C GLU A 284 23.93 -9.94 -5.24
N LYS A 285 23.10 -10.17 -6.26
CA LYS A 285 23.06 -11.49 -6.93
C LYS A 285 24.37 -11.86 -7.61
N ASP A 286 25.09 -10.88 -8.19
CA ASP A 286 26.37 -11.12 -8.83
C ASP A 286 27.52 -11.46 -7.85
N SER A 287 27.40 -11.06 -6.59
CA SER A 287 28.39 -11.37 -5.56
C SER A 287 28.24 -12.79 -5.00
N LYS A 288 27.02 -13.33 -5.01
CA LYS A 288 26.71 -14.69 -4.53
C LYS A 288 27.03 -15.78 -5.57
N LEU A 289 27.10 -15.43 -6.86
CA LEU A 289 27.47 -16.38 -7.94
C LEU A 289 28.99 -16.62 -8.06
N LYS A 290 29.83 -15.91 -7.32
CA LYS A 290 31.29 -16.04 -7.30
C LYS A 290 31.86 -16.78 -6.08
N LYS A 291 30.99 -17.34 -5.25
CA LYS A 291 31.32 -18.31 -4.20
C LYS A 291 30.83 -19.70 -4.63
#